data_9030fd70861b8ff7d2272672491f2a0b
#
_entry.id   9030fd70861b8ff7d2272672491f2a0b
#
_cell.length_a   1.000
_cell.length_b   1.000
_cell.length_c   1.000
_cell.angle_alpha   90.00
_cell.angle_beta   90.00
_cell.angle_gamma   90.00
#
_symmetry.space_group_name_H-M   'P 1'
#
loop_
_entity.id
_entity.type
_entity.pdbx_description
1 polymer ?
#
loop_
_entity_poly.entity_id
_entity_poly.type
_entity_poly.pdbx_seq_one_letter_code
_entity_poly.pdbx_strand_id
1 'polypeptide(L)'
;MKCKLAIIVVLLAVSSASAVTQDDFGVGLILGEPTGLSLKYWIDEDYAIDGAAAWSYSENDSFQLHGDYLFHNYDVLEADELPVYYGIGARLKFKDSDGRGRNEHDAIFGIRFPLGVTYLFDDAPVDLFFELVPVLDLSPDVDLDLNAAVGLRFYF
;
A
#
# COMPACT_ATOMS: atom_id res chain seq x y z
N MET A 1 -7.85 20.23 25.82
CA MET A 1 -7.59 18.81 26.10
C MET A 1 -6.41 18.38 25.23
N LYS A 2 -5.37 17.89 25.82
CA LYS A 2 -4.10 17.59 25.14
C LYS A 2 -4.20 16.18 24.56
N CYS A 3 -4.39 16.06 23.24
CA CYS A 3 -4.28 14.78 22.55
C CYS A 3 -2.80 14.39 22.50
N LYS A 4 -2.41 13.46 23.35
CA LYS A 4 -1.05 12.88 23.32
C LYS A 4 -1.00 11.92 22.16
N LEU A 5 -0.36 12.36 21.09
CA LEU A 5 0.05 11.50 19.99
C LEU A 5 1.06 10.50 20.53
N ALA A 6 0.61 9.29 20.82
CA ALA A 6 1.48 8.19 21.17
C ALA A 6 2.16 7.70 19.88
N ILE A 7 3.36 8.18 19.62
CA ILE A 7 4.26 7.60 18.63
C ILE A 7 4.71 6.27 19.20
N ILE A 8 4.07 5.19 18.76
CA ILE A 8 4.56 3.83 19.00
C ILE A 8 5.73 3.63 18.04
N VAL A 9 6.94 3.89 18.54
CA VAL A 9 8.16 3.47 17.88
C VAL A 9 8.24 1.95 18.08
N VAL A 10 7.84 1.19 17.07
CA VAL A 10 8.11 -0.23 17.03
C VAL A 10 9.61 -0.38 16.76
N LEU A 11 10.37 -0.56 17.83
CA LEU A 11 11.76 -1.00 17.73
C LEU A 11 11.73 -2.47 17.28
N LEU A 12 11.79 -2.69 15.97
CA LEU A 12 12.06 -4.01 15.42
C LEU A 12 13.54 -4.33 15.69
N ALA A 13 13.74 -5.39 16.46
CA ALA A 13 15.06 -5.96 16.69
C ALA A 13 15.65 -6.35 15.32
N VAL A 14 16.77 -5.72 14.98
CA VAL A 14 17.56 -6.06 13.81
C VAL A 14 18.16 -7.44 14.05
N SER A 15 17.53 -8.46 13.53
CA SER A 15 18.10 -9.80 13.45
C SER A 15 18.63 -9.98 12.04
N SER A 16 19.97 -10.08 11.96
CA SER A 16 20.78 -10.60 10.84
C SER A 16 20.29 -10.27 9.43
N ALA A 17 20.95 -9.30 8.80
CA ALA A 17 20.77 -9.00 7.38
C ALA A 17 21.08 -10.23 6.52
N SER A 18 20.05 -10.97 6.16
CA SER A 18 20.09 -11.87 5.03
C SER A 18 19.68 -11.06 3.80
N ALA A 19 20.39 -11.27 2.69
CA ALA A 19 19.98 -10.68 1.41
C ALA A 19 18.49 -10.96 1.16
N VAL A 20 17.73 -9.96 0.70
CA VAL A 20 16.33 -10.13 0.35
C VAL A 20 16.22 -11.27 -0.65
N THR A 21 15.63 -12.37 -0.22
CA THR A 21 15.19 -13.44 -1.12
C THR A 21 13.75 -13.15 -1.51
N GLN A 22 13.36 -13.54 -2.70
CA GLN A 22 12.06 -13.21 -3.30
C GLN A 22 10.84 -13.74 -2.54
N ASP A 23 11.05 -14.64 -1.59
CA ASP A 23 10.01 -15.20 -0.72
C ASP A 23 9.81 -14.41 0.59
N ASP A 24 10.41 -13.22 0.70
CA ASP A 24 10.39 -12.44 1.92
C ASP A 24 9.06 -11.70 2.11
N PHE A 25 8.63 -11.64 3.35
CA PHE A 25 7.47 -10.86 3.76
C PHE A 25 7.91 -9.46 4.19
N GLY A 26 7.37 -8.45 3.53
CA GLY A 26 7.67 -7.04 3.79
C GLY A 26 6.58 -6.33 4.57
N VAL A 27 6.99 -5.53 5.54
CA VAL A 27 6.11 -4.63 6.32
C VAL A 27 6.68 -3.23 6.27
N GLY A 28 5.82 -2.25 6.09
CA GLY A 28 6.26 -0.87 5.99
C GLY A 28 5.17 0.17 6.15
N LEU A 29 5.50 1.35 5.70
CA LEU A 29 4.62 2.50 5.72
C LEU A 29 4.35 2.97 4.28
N ILE A 30 3.14 3.40 4.04
CA ILE A 30 2.72 4.07 2.83
C ILE A 30 2.25 5.49 3.18
N LEU A 31 2.70 6.46 2.42
CA LEU A 31 2.41 7.88 2.58
C LEU A 31 1.84 8.45 1.28
N GLY A 32 0.79 9.22 1.39
CA GLY A 32 0.09 9.82 0.27
C GLY A 32 -1.41 9.58 0.37
N GLU A 33 -2.02 9.19 -0.72
CA GLU A 33 -3.40 8.72 -0.75
C GLU A 33 -3.42 7.22 -1.16
N PRO A 34 -3.64 6.33 -0.21
CA PRO A 34 -3.83 6.51 1.23
C PRO A 34 -2.53 6.54 2.04
N THR A 35 -2.61 6.89 3.33
CA THR A 35 -1.51 6.82 4.30
C THR A 35 -1.77 5.73 5.34
N GLY A 36 -0.81 4.85 5.59
CA GLY A 36 -0.99 3.77 6.57
C GLY A 36 0.12 2.73 6.59
N LEU A 37 -0.27 1.50 6.95
CA LEU A 37 0.61 0.34 6.99
C LEU A 37 0.54 -0.42 5.67
N SER A 38 1.70 -0.78 5.12
CA SER A 38 1.83 -1.57 3.90
C SER A 38 2.43 -2.93 4.21
N LEU A 39 1.91 -3.95 3.55
CA LEU A 39 2.38 -5.33 3.58
C LEU A 39 2.67 -5.78 2.15
N LYS A 40 3.71 -6.58 1.96
CA LYS A 40 4.00 -7.21 0.66
C LYS A 40 4.55 -8.61 0.88
N TYR A 41 4.15 -9.53 0.04
CA TYR A 41 4.65 -10.89 0.00
C TYR A 41 5.06 -11.25 -1.43
N TRP A 42 6.32 -11.60 -1.62
CA TRP A 42 6.82 -12.10 -2.88
C TRP A 42 6.44 -13.56 -3.08
N ILE A 43 5.75 -13.87 -4.17
CA ILE A 43 5.37 -15.24 -4.55
C ILE A 43 6.53 -15.90 -5.28
N ASP A 44 7.16 -15.14 -6.17
CA ASP A 44 8.35 -15.50 -6.94
C ASP A 44 9.09 -14.23 -7.43
N GLU A 45 10.02 -14.38 -8.37
CA GLU A 45 10.85 -13.29 -8.90
C GLU A 45 10.04 -12.13 -9.50
N ASP A 46 8.92 -12.46 -10.14
CA ASP A 46 8.14 -11.51 -10.92
C ASP A 46 6.82 -11.13 -10.24
N TYR A 47 6.31 -11.96 -9.34
CA TYR A 47 4.97 -11.82 -8.78
C TYR A 47 4.98 -11.57 -7.29
N ALA A 48 4.14 -10.64 -6.85
CA ALA A 48 3.91 -10.36 -5.45
C ALA A 48 2.43 -10.08 -5.17
N ILE A 49 2.04 -10.28 -3.93
CA ILE A 49 0.78 -9.76 -3.39
C ILE A 49 1.15 -8.65 -2.42
N ASP A 50 0.51 -7.51 -2.54
CA ASP A 50 0.61 -6.51 -1.51
C ASP A 50 -0.76 -6.09 -0.97
N GLY A 51 -0.73 -5.34 0.11
CA GLY A 51 -1.92 -4.81 0.74
C GLY A 51 -1.59 -3.69 1.70
N ALA A 52 -2.60 -2.92 2.05
CA ALA A 52 -2.45 -1.92 3.09
C ALA A 52 -3.73 -1.72 3.89
N ALA A 53 -3.52 -1.33 5.15
CA ALA A 53 -4.54 -0.76 6.01
C ALA A 53 -4.20 0.71 6.21
N ALA A 54 -5.05 1.60 5.76
CA ALA A 54 -4.70 2.99 5.60
C ALA A 54 -5.86 3.95 5.91
N TRP A 55 -5.49 5.18 6.20
CA TRP A 55 -6.41 6.27 6.46
C TRP A 55 -6.23 7.35 5.39
N SER A 56 -7.32 7.89 4.92
CA SER A 56 -7.34 9.04 4.02
C SER A 56 -7.87 10.25 4.77
N TYR A 57 -7.14 11.35 4.67
CA TYR A 57 -7.46 12.62 5.36
C TYR A 57 -8.05 13.67 4.41
N SER A 58 -8.12 13.38 3.11
CA SER A 58 -8.43 14.39 2.11
C SER A 58 -9.91 14.74 1.97
N GLU A 59 -10.81 13.84 2.28
CA GLU A 59 -12.27 14.11 2.29
C GLU A 59 -12.97 13.21 3.30
N ASN A 60 -13.31 13.76 4.46
CA ASN A 60 -13.95 13.04 5.56
C ASN A 60 -13.18 11.79 5.97
N ASP A 61 -12.65 11.79 7.16
CA ASP A 61 -11.86 10.68 7.72
C ASP A 61 -12.39 9.32 7.24
N SER A 62 -11.61 8.65 6.41
CA SER A 62 -12.00 7.35 5.88
C SER A 62 -10.91 6.31 6.14
N PHE A 63 -11.34 5.11 6.51
CA PHE A 63 -10.49 3.95 6.63
C PHE A 63 -10.56 3.11 5.37
N GLN A 64 -9.43 2.64 4.87
CA GLN A 64 -9.33 1.86 3.65
C GLN A 64 -8.50 0.61 3.88
N LEU A 65 -8.99 -0.50 3.36
CA LEU A 65 -8.25 -1.74 3.15
C LEU A 65 -8.11 -2.00 1.66
N HIS A 66 -6.93 -2.39 1.22
CA HIS A 66 -6.76 -2.85 -0.15
C HIS A 66 -5.79 -4.02 -0.24
N GLY A 67 -5.90 -4.77 -1.31
CA GLY A 67 -4.99 -5.84 -1.69
C GLY A 67 -4.85 -5.90 -3.19
N ASP A 68 -3.63 -6.04 -3.67
CA ASP A 68 -3.27 -6.00 -5.07
C ASP A 68 -2.39 -7.20 -5.43
N TYR A 69 -2.58 -7.75 -6.63
CA TYR A 69 -1.69 -8.72 -7.24
C TYR A 69 -0.79 -7.99 -8.24
N LEU A 70 0.52 -8.09 -8.04
CA LEU A 70 1.51 -7.30 -8.77
C LEU A 70 2.41 -8.17 -9.63
N PHE A 71 2.67 -7.70 -10.83
CA PHE A 71 3.70 -8.21 -11.74
C PHE A 71 4.84 -7.19 -11.83
N HIS A 72 6.07 -7.64 -11.60
CA HIS A 72 7.28 -6.83 -11.66
C HIS A 72 8.03 -7.13 -12.96
N ASN A 73 8.47 -6.07 -13.62
CA ASN A 73 9.23 -6.16 -14.85
C ASN A 73 10.56 -5.40 -14.67
N TYR A 74 11.66 -6.12 -14.78
CA TYR A 74 13.02 -5.62 -14.61
C TYR A 74 13.62 -5.07 -15.92
N ASP A 75 13.02 -5.42 -17.06
CA ASP A 75 13.54 -5.05 -18.39
C ASP A 75 13.18 -3.61 -18.78
N VAL A 76 12.17 -3.02 -18.17
CA VAL A 76 11.66 -1.69 -18.57
C VAL A 76 12.70 -0.59 -18.34
N LEU A 77 13.39 -0.63 -17.19
CA LEU A 77 14.43 0.34 -16.84
C LEU A 77 15.84 -0.24 -16.94
N GLU A 78 15.97 -1.49 -17.39
CA GLU A 78 17.25 -2.19 -17.53
C GLU A 78 18.10 -2.16 -16.24
N ALA A 79 17.44 -2.23 -15.08
CA ALA A 79 18.06 -2.17 -13.77
C ALA A 79 17.37 -3.17 -12.82
N ASP A 80 18.13 -4.13 -12.33
CA ASP A 80 17.62 -5.21 -11.46
C ASP A 80 17.11 -4.68 -10.11
N GLU A 81 17.69 -3.58 -9.64
CA GLU A 81 17.28 -2.93 -8.39
C GLU A 81 16.07 -1.99 -8.55
N LEU A 82 15.59 -1.75 -9.78
CA LEU A 82 14.53 -0.78 -10.07
C LEU A 82 13.40 -1.35 -10.95
N PRO A 83 12.75 -2.45 -10.54
CA PRO A 83 11.64 -3.00 -11.31
C PRO A 83 10.44 -2.04 -11.36
N VAL A 84 9.84 -1.96 -12.54
CA VAL A 84 8.52 -1.37 -12.73
C VAL A 84 7.48 -2.44 -12.45
N TYR A 85 6.44 -2.11 -11.71
CA TYR A 85 5.35 -3.05 -11.44
C TYR A 85 4.00 -2.50 -11.88
N TYR A 86 3.12 -3.40 -12.21
CA TYR A 86 1.71 -3.14 -12.46
C TYR A 86 0.87 -4.32 -12.00
N GLY A 87 -0.42 -4.08 -11.81
CA GLY A 87 -1.26 -5.15 -11.31
C GLY A 87 -2.74 -4.83 -11.31
N ILE A 88 -3.45 -5.65 -10.58
CA ILE A 88 -4.87 -5.50 -10.34
C ILE A 88 -5.18 -5.87 -8.89
N GLY A 89 -6.10 -5.15 -8.29
CA GLY A 89 -6.53 -5.39 -6.94
C GLY A 89 -7.90 -4.84 -6.63
N ALA A 90 -8.21 -4.86 -5.34
CA ALA A 90 -9.49 -4.37 -4.84
C ALA A 90 -9.29 -3.50 -3.60
N ARG A 91 -10.20 -2.56 -3.39
CA ARG A 91 -10.27 -1.78 -2.15
C ARG A 91 -11.66 -1.85 -1.51
N LEU A 92 -11.66 -1.76 -0.19
CA LEU A 92 -12.81 -1.44 0.62
C LEU A 92 -12.51 -0.15 1.38
N LYS A 93 -13.34 0.85 1.22
CA LYS A 93 -13.21 2.15 1.87
C LYS A 93 -14.45 2.38 2.73
N PHE A 94 -14.24 2.72 4.00
CA PHE A 94 -15.30 3.02 4.96
C PHE A 94 -15.24 4.51 5.27
N LYS A 95 -16.32 5.22 4.99
CA LYS A 95 -16.46 6.65 5.33
C LYS A 95 -17.28 6.79 6.61
N ASP A 96 -16.82 7.64 7.52
CA ASP A 96 -17.61 8.06 8.65
C ASP A 96 -18.57 9.15 8.21
N SER A 97 -19.87 8.88 8.29
CA SER A 97 -20.90 9.89 8.05
C SER A 97 -21.04 10.74 9.32
N ASP A 98 -20.51 11.96 9.28
CA ASP A 98 -20.76 12.94 10.34
C ASP A 98 -22.23 13.34 10.38
N GLY A 99 -22.93 12.84 11.37
CA GLY A 99 -24.04 13.53 12.00
C GLY A 99 -25.46 13.24 11.51
N ARG A 100 -26.22 12.73 12.42
CA ARG A 100 -27.67 12.63 12.55
C ARG A 100 -28.30 11.35 12.00
N GLY A 101 -28.10 10.29 12.76
CA GLY A 101 -29.19 9.34 12.96
C GLY A 101 -29.43 8.34 11.86
N ARG A 102 -28.36 7.66 11.40
CA ARG A 102 -28.41 6.29 10.91
C ARG A 102 -27.01 5.73 10.89
N ASN A 103 -26.82 4.54 11.49
CA ASN A 103 -25.58 3.76 11.44
C ASN A 103 -25.42 3.14 10.04
N GLU A 104 -25.28 3.95 9.02
CA GLU A 104 -24.90 3.48 7.68
C GLU A 104 -23.43 3.82 7.49
N HIS A 105 -22.58 2.86 7.81
CA HIS A 105 -21.21 2.87 7.31
C HIS A 105 -21.29 2.65 5.79
N ASP A 106 -21.12 3.72 5.04
CA ASP A 106 -21.06 3.62 3.58
C ASP A 106 -19.75 2.92 3.20
N ALA A 107 -19.84 1.63 2.91
CA ALA A 107 -18.76 0.86 2.38
C ALA A 107 -18.66 1.07 0.86
N ILE A 108 -17.52 1.54 0.39
CA ILE A 108 -17.23 1.70 -1.03
C ILE A 108 -16.31 0.56 -1.45
N PHE A 109 -16.72 -0.17 -2.47
CA PHE A 109 -15.93 -1.19 -3.11
C PHE A 109 -15.40 -0.70 -4.46
N GLY A 110 -14.10 -0.87 -4.69
CA GLY A 110 -13.45 -0.47 -5.94
C GLY A 110 -12.43 -1.48 -6.45
N ILE A 111 -12.19 -1.45 -7.75
CA ILE A 111 -11.12 -2.17 -8.42
C ILE A 111 -9.93 -1.23 -8.59
N ARG A 112 -8.73 -1.71 -8.29
CA ARG A 112 -7.47 -0.96 -8.36
C ARG A 112 -6.62 -1.46 -9.52
N PHE A 113 -5.89 -0.52 -10.13
CA PHE A 113 -4.91 -0.82 -11.19
C PHE A 113 -3.59 -0.16 -10.82
N PRO A 114 -2.82 -0.75 -9.87
CA PRO A 114 -1.54 -0.18 -9.47
C PRO A 114 -0.53 -0.17 -10.62
N LEU A 115 0.20 0.93 -10.72
CA LEU A 115 1.36 1.10 -11.58
C LEU A 115 2.42 1.82 -10.77
N GLY A 116 3.60 1.23 -10.65
CA GLY A 116 4.64 1.82 -9.82
C GLY A 116 6.04 1.38 -10.18
N VAL A 117 6.97 1.89 -9.41
CA VAL A 117 8.38 1.52 -9.44
C VAL A 117 8.84 1.24 -8.02
N THR A 118 9.64 0.20 -7.87
CA THR A 118 10.25 -0.16 -6.58
C THR A 118 11.76 -0.05 -6.72
N TYR A 119 12.42 0.55 -5.74
CA TYR A 119 13.86 0.48 -5.58
C TYR A 119 14.21 -0.55 -4.51
N LEU A 120 14.90 -1.61 -4.92
CA LEU A 120 15.36 -2.69 -4.06
C LEU A 120 16.80 -2.36 -3.62
N PHE A 121 17.02 -2.24 -2.30
CA PHE A 121 18.36 -1.97 -1.78
C PHE A 121 19.18 -3.26 -1.69
N ASP A 122 20.35 -3.31 -2.36
CA ASP A 122 21.21 -4.49 -2.36
C ASP A 122 21.85 -4.76 -0.98
N ASP A 123 22.11 -3.70 -0.21
CA ASP A 123 22.81 -3.79 1.08
C ASP A 123 21.87 -3.92 2.29
N ALA A 124 20.55 -3.85 2.08
CA ALA A 124 19.58 -3.88 3.15
C ALA A 124 18.26 -4.52 2.69
N PRO A 125 17.57 -5.28 3.57
CA PRO A 125 16.27 -5.87 3.25
C PRO A 125 15.15 -4.81 3.28
N VAL A 126 15.27 -3.81 2.42
CA VAL A 126 14.40 -2.64 2.36
C VAL A 126 14.02 -2.36 0.91
N ASP A 127 12.78 -2.00 0.66
CA ASP A 127 12.37 -1.38 -0.59
C ASP A 127 11.80 0.04 -0.37
N LEU A 128 12.00 0.88 -1.36
CA LEU A 128 11.33 2.16 -1.50
C LEU A 128 10.46 2.10 -2.77
N PHE A 129 9.18 2.41 -2.67
CA PHE A 129 8.30 2.36 -3.82
C PHE A 129 7.53 3.66 -4.01
N PHE A 130 7.21 3.93 -5.28
CA PHE A 130 6.28 4.97 -5.69
C PHE A 130 5.23 4.36 -6.60
N GLU A 131 3.96 4.69 -6.37
CA GLU A 131 2.85 4.17 -7.17
C GLU A 131 1.82 5.22 -7.53
N LEU A 132 1.22 5.03 -8.70
CA LEU A 132 0.00 5.67 -9.16
C LEU A 132 -1.05 4.59 -9.34
N VAL A 133 -2.23 4.81 -8.78
CA VAL A 133 -3.28 3.79 -8.78
C VAL A 133 -4.61 4.39 -9.23
N PRO A 134 -4.97 4.24 -10.52
CA PRO A 134 -6.34 4.41 -10.94
C PRO A 134 -7.25 3.42 -10.19
N VAL A 135 -8.34 3.91 -9.67
CA VAL A 135 -9.33 3.11 -8.94
C VAL A 135 -10.70 3.36 -9.51
N LEU A 136 -11.38 2.29 -9.86
CA LEU A 136 -12.76 2.33 -10.29
C LEU A 136 -13.65 1.86 -9.14
N ASP A 137 -14.31 2.79 -8.49
CA ASP A 137 -15.32 2.49 -7.49
C ASP A 137 -16.61 2.00 -8.18
N LEU A 138 -17.14 0.90 -7.70
CA LEU A 138 -18.32 0.23 -8.29
C LEU A 138 -19.56 0.34 -7.43
N SER A 139 -19.41 0.60 -6.16
CA SER A 139 -20.52 0.66 -5.20
C SER A 139 -20.22 1.69 -4.11
N PRO A 140 -21.18 2.52 -3.68
CA PRO A 140 -22.58 2.58 -4.15
C PRO A 140 -22.74 3.18 -5.54
N ASP A 141 -21.85 4.04 -5.99
CA ASP A 141 -21.87 4.69 -7.30
C ASP A 141 -20.56 4.41 -8.05
N VAL A 142 -20.66 4.40 -9.39
CA VAL A 142 -19.47 4.25 -10.23
C VAL A 142 -18.74 5.57 -10.30
N ASP A 143 -17.51 5.59 -9.83
CA ASP A 143 -16.63 6.76 -9.85
C ASP A 143 -15.19 6.36 -10.16
N LEU A 144 -14.44 7.27 -10.78
CA LEU A 144 -13.02 7.07 -11.08
C LEU A 144 -12.19 7.96 -10.18
N ASP A 145 -11.30 7.34 -9.41
CA ASP A 145 -10.37 7.99 -8.50
C ASP A 145 -8.92 7.71 -8.91
N LEU A 146 -8.00 8.59 -8.56
CA LEU A 146 -6.57 8.42 -8.80
C LEU A 146 -5.82 8.61 -7.50
N ASN A 147 -5.19 7.55 -7.02
CA ASN A 147 -4.36 7.58 -5.84
C ASN A 147 -2.88 7.66 -6.21
N ALA A 148 -2.09 8.37 -5.42
CA ALA A 148 -0.64 8.43 -5.54
C ALA A 148 0.00 8.27 -4.17
N ALA A 149 0.99 7.40 -4.08
CA ALA A 149 1.64 7.10 -2.82
C ALA A 149 3.12 6.78 -3.00
N VAL A 150 3.87 7.01 -1.94
CA VAL A 150 5.25 6.56 -1.76
C VAL A 150 5.33 5.75 -0.47
N GLY A 151 6.15 4.73 -0.44
CA GLY A 151 6.29 3.93 0.77
C GLY A 151 7.64 3.27 0.89
N LEU A 152 7.90 2.76 2.08
CA LEU A 152 9.12 2.05 2.44
C LEU A 152 8.74 0.81 3.21
N ARG A 153 9.32 -0.34 2.84
CA ARG A 153 9.09 -1.63 3.48
C ARG A 153 10.41 -2.25 3.91
N PHE A 154 10.36 -2.97 5.00
CA PHE A 154 11.44 -3.81 5.50
C PHE A 154 11.00 -5.27 5.38
N TYR A 155 11.90 -6.12 4.88
CA TYR A 155 11.69 -7.55 4.63
C TYR A 155 12.39 -8.41 5.68
N PHE A 156 11.76 -9.53 6.07
CA PHE A 156 12.29 -10.49 7.05
C PHE A 156 11.79 -11.90 6.80
#